data_4c05b3a16ac5365dbcb0fe1bfaf696c1
#
_entry.id   4c05b3a16ac5365dbcb0fe1bfaf696c1
#
_cell.length_a   1.000
_cell.length_b   1.000
_cell.length_c   1.000
_cell.angle_alpha   90.00
_cell.angle_beta   90.00
_cell.angle_gamma   90.00
#
_symmetry.space_group_name_H-M   'P 1'
#
loop_
_entity.id
_entity.type
_entity.pdbx_description
1 polymer ?
#
loop_
_entity_poly.entity_id
_entity_poly.type
_entity_poly.pdbx_seq_one_letter_code
_entity_poly.pdbx_strand_id
1 'polypeptide(L)'
;MIIAVVATEEQQKELVAKKISDALQIVWLTTATAVEGAQAYINLRAEEQWCDQPIPDHLPPLVIVSAVMTESNDWPAHFIRINGWPGFLQGATLEAAGNDLSAREAASHLMQQFNRQLEWVSDQPGFIGARIVCAIINEAYLTLQEKVSSKEDIDTAMRLGTNYPMGPFAWANAIGIKKVYALLKKLAIGQPRYTPAMLLKEEAEK
;
A
#
# COMPACT_ATOMS: atom_id res chain seq x y z
N MET A 1 5.60 -18.97 15.66
CA MET A 1 4.31 -18.28 15.38
C MET A 1 3.95 -18.50 13.92
N ILE A 2 2.74 -19.02 13.66
CA ILE A 2 2.24 -19.22 12.27
C ILE A 2 1.50 -17.96 11.83
N ILE A 3 1.84 -17.45 10.65
CA ILE A 3 1.22 -16.26 10.06
C ILE A 3 0.74 -16.59 8.66
N ALA A 4 -0.52 -16.31 8.36
CA ALA A 4 -1.05 -16.38 7.01
C ALA A 4 -0.85 -15.05 6.29
N VAL A 5 -0.29 -15.07 5.09
CA VAL A 5 -0.02 -13.85 4.32
C VAL A 5 -0.55 -14.01 2.90
N VAL A 6 -1.54 -13.18 2.55
CA VAL A 6 -2.06 -13.06 1.17
C VAL A 6 -1.27 -11.97 0.45
N ALA A 7 -0.55 -12.36 -0.60
CA ALA A 7 0.34 -11.44 -1.30
C ALA A 7 0.62 -11.90 -2.74
N THR A 8 0.93 -10.96 -3.63
CA THR A 8 1.57 -11.25 -4.91
C THR A 8 3.03 -11.66 -4.70
N GLU A 9 3.66 -12.28 -5.69
CA GLU A 9 5.09 -12.64 -5.61
C GLU A 9 6.00 -11.43 -5.34
N GLU A 10 5.66 -10.26 -5.90
CA GLU A 10 6.40 -9.01 -5.67
C GLU A 10 6.26 -8.54 -4.24
N GLN A 11 5.02 -8.51 -3.72
CA GLN A 11 4.76 -8.16 -2.33
C GLN A 11 5.44 -9.11 -1.35
N GLN A 12 5.50 -10.43 -1.67
CA GLN A 12 6.25 -11.40 -0.89
C GLN A 12 7.74 -11.02 -0.81
N LYS A 13 8.37 -10.76 -1.97
CA LYS A 13 9.78 -10.37 -2.05
C LYS A 13 10.05 -9.10 -1.24
N GLU A 14 9.21 -8.09 -1.37
CA GLU A 14 9.35 -6.85 -0.61
C GLU A 14 9.18 -7.07 0.90
N LEU A 15 8.17 -7.84 1.32
CA LEU A 15 7.90 -8.07 2.74
C LEU A 15 9.06 -8.79 3.43
N VAL A 16 9.69 -9.75 2.75
CA VAL A 16 10.84 -10.51 3.29
C VAL A 16 12.20 -9.99 2.81
N ALA A 17 12.27 -8.81 2.19
CA ALA A 17 13.53 -8.21 1.74
C ALA A 17 14.54 -7.95 2.87
N LYS A 18 14.05 -7.83 4.12
CA LYS A 18 14.87 -7.77 5.33
C LYS A 18 14.87 -9.13 6.02
N LYS A 19 15.93 -9.40 6.79
CA LYS A 19 15.98 -10.62 7.62
C LYS A 19 14.77 -10.66 8.56
N ILE A 20 13.99 -11.71 8.45
CA ILE A 20 12.85 -11.99 9.34
C ILE A 20 13.29 -12.87 10.50
N SER A 21 12.51 -12.89 11.58
CA SER A 21 12.76 -13.75 12.73
C SER A 21 12.59 -15.22 12.37
N ASP A 22 13.52 -16.08 12.81
CA ASP A 22 13.44 -17.52 12.63
C ASP A 22 12.26 -18.16 13.41
N ALA A 23 11.64 -17.40 14.32
CA ALA A 23 10.43 -17.81 15.05
C ALA A 23 9.15 -17.72 14.22
N LEU A 24 9.19 -17.09 13.02
CA LEU A 24 8.05 -16.97 12.14
C LEU A 24 7.97 -18.11 11.14
N GLN A 25 6.80 -18.73 11.05
CA GLN A 25 6.41 -19.60 9.96
C GLN A 25 5.37 -18.90 9.12
N ILE A 26 5.72 -18.54 7.89
CA ILE A 26 4.82 -17.83 6.96
C ILE A 26 4.14 -18.84 6.04
N VAL A 27 2.81 -18.79 6.01
CA VAL A 27 1.99 -19.51 5.04
C VAL A 27 1.55 -18.51 3.98
N TRP A 28 2.13 -18.62 2.78
CA TRP A 28 1.82 -17.75 1.67
C TRP A 28 0.53 -18.19 0.96
N LEU A 29 -0.35 -17.23 0.71
CA LEU A 29 -1.64 -17.42 0.06
C LEU A 29 -1.76 -16.47 -1.14
N THR A 30 -2.46 -16.91 -2.17
CA THR A 30 -2.84 -16.07 -3.32
C THR A 30 -4.24 -15.49 -3.17
N THR A 31 -5.10 -16.17 -2.42
CA THR A 31 -6.48 -15.77 -2.12
C THR A 31 -6.71 -15.82 -0.61
N ALA A 32 -7.63 -14.99 -0.15
CA ALA A 32 -7.95 -14.89 1.27
C ALA A 32 -8.73 -16.12 1.73
N THR A 33 -8.04 -17.06 2.37
CA THR A 33 -8.62 -18.26 3.01
C THR A 33 -8.13 -18.36 4.44
N ALA A 34 -8.94 -18.94 5.32
CA ALA A 34 -8.54 -19.21 6.69
C ALA A 34 -7.41 -20.27 6.72
N VAL A 35 -6.46 -20.10 7.64
CA VAL A 35 -5.37 -21.05 7.89
C VAL A 35 -5.47 -21.52 9.33
N GLU A 36 -5.64 -22.83 9.51
CA GLU A 36 -5.73 -23.42 10.83
C GLU A 36 -4.45 -23.17 11.64
N GLY A 37 -4.61 -22.72 12.89
CA GLY A 37 -3.51 -22.42 13.79
C GLY A 37 -2.77 -21.12 13.50
N ALA A 38 -3.18 -20.33 12.53
CA ALA A 38 -2.62 -19.00 12.29
C ALA A 38 -2.92 -18.07 13.47
N GLN A 39 -1.88 -17.40 13.98
CA GLN A 39 -1.98 -16.45 15.09
C GLN A 39 -2.10 -14.99 14.62
N ALA A 40 -1.75 -14.74 13.36
CA ALA A 40 -1.96 -13.46 12.70
C ALA A 40 -2.24 -13.65 11.21
N TYR A 41 -2.90 -12.67 10.63
CA TYR A 41 -3.27 -12.64 9.22
C TYR A 41 -2.83 -11.31 8.59
N ILE A 42 -2.14 -11.37 7.47
CA ILE A 42 -1.75 -10.20 6.70
C ILE A 42 -2.34 -10.34 5.31
N ASN A 43 -3.24 -9.44 4.92
CA ASN A 43 -3.77 -9.40 3.55
C ASN A 43 -3.25 -8.16 2.82
N LEU A 44 -2.22 -8.33 2.01
CA LEU A 44 -1.66 -7.27 1.17
C LEU A 44 -2.51 -6.97 -0.08
N ARG A 45 -3.57 -7.74 -0.29
CA ARG A 45 -4.52 -7.59 -1.40
C ARG A 45 -5.95 -7.32 -0.91
N ALA A 46 -6.11 -6.84 0.31
CA ALA A 46 -7.42 -6.69 0.94
C ALA A 46 -8.37 -5.79 0.12
N GLU A 47 -7.90 -4.67 -0.40
CA GLU A 47 -8.71 -3.77 -1.22
C GLU A 47 -9.18 -4.41 -2.53
N GLU A 48 -8.43 -5.39 -3.07
CA GLU A 48 -8.82 -6.10 -4.27
C GLU A 48 -9.78 -7.26 -3.98
N GLN A 49 -9.66 -7.86 -2.80
CA GLN A 49 -10.36 -9.11 -2.47
C GLN A 49 -11.57 -8.90 -1.56
N TRP A 50 -11.55 -7.89 -0.68
CA TRP A 50 -12.56 -7.73 0.37
C TRP A 50 -13.42 -6.46 0.24
N CYS A 51 -13.14 -5.54 -0.71
CA CYS A 51 -14.02 -4.37 -0.90
C CYS A 51 -15.43 -4.76 -1.36
N ASP A 52 -15.53 -5.82 -2.19
CA ASP A 52 -16.79 -6.27 -2.76
C ASP A 52 -17.17 -7.70 -2.35
N GLN A 53 -16.42 -8.32 -1.43
CA GLN A 53 -16.64 -9.71 -1.00
C GLN A 53 -16.60 -9.80 0.52
N PRO A 54 -17.33 -10.76 1.11
CA PRO A 54 -17.31 -10.93 2.55
C PRO A 54 -15.91 -11.31 3.05
N ILE A 55 -15.54 -10.70 4.18
CA ILE A 55 -14.33 -11.07 4.91
C ILE A 55 -14.51 -12.50 5.42
N PRO A 56 -13.51 -13.40 5.26
CA PRO A 56 -13.63 -14.77 5.73
C PRO A 56 -13.93 -14.84 7.23
N ASP A 57 -14.83 -15.74 7.61
CA ASP A 57 -15.05 -16.08 9.00
C ASP A 57 -13.79 -16.76 9.59
N HIS A 58 -13.63 -16.69 10.93
CA HIS A 58 -12.55 -17.37 11.65
C HIS A 58 -11.13 -16.88 11.35
N LEU A 59 -10.96 -15.59 11.02
CA LEU A 59 -9.63 -14.98 11.00
C LEU A 59 -9.06 -14.88 12.44
N PRO A 60 -7.72 -14.92 12.59
CA PRO A 60 -7.10 -14.72 13.90
C PRO A 60 -7.36 -13.31 14.46
N PRO A 61 -7.16 -13.10 15.77
CA PRO A 61 -7.44 -11.82 16.43
C PRO A 61 -6.65 -10.62 15.87
N LEU A 62 -5.47 -10.88 15.28
CA LEU A 62 -4.67 -9.85 14.64
C LEU A 62 -4.78 -9.97 13.13
N VAL A 63 -5.34 -8.96 12.51
CA VAL A 63 -5.44 -8.83 11.05
C VAL A 63 -4.82 -7.51 10.60
N ILE A 64 -3.84 -7.60 9.71
CA ILE A 64 -3.22 -6.44 9.05
C ILE A 64 -3.63 -6.45 7.58
N VAL A 65 -4.08 -5.32 7.07
CA VAL A 65 -4.57 -5.18 5.69
C VAL A 65 -3.82 -4.08 4.94
N SER A 66 -3.44 -4.35 3.70
CA SER A 66 -3.11 -3.25 2.79
C SER A 66 -4.40 -2.59 2.34
N ALA A 67 -4.65 -1.41 2.89
CA ALA A 67 -5.88 -0.67 2.68
C ALA A 67 -5.56 0.83 2.56
N VAL A 68 -5.07 1.23 1.38
CA VAL A 68 -4.58 2.59 1.10
C VAL A 68 -5.72 3.54 0.74
N MET A 69 -6.75 3.02 0.06
CA MET A 69 -7.86 3.81 -0.46
C MET A 69 -8.97 4.08 0.56
N THR A 70 -9.00 3.33 1.65
CA THR A 70 -10.07 3.32 2.65
C THR A 70 -9.62 3.96 3.96
N GLU A 71 -10.50 4.05 4.95
CA GLU A 71 -10.24 4.45 6.33
C GLU A 71 -10.48 3.28 7.28
N SER A 72 -10.03 3.37 8.55
CA SER A 72 -10.20 2.27 9.50
C SER A 72 -11.67 1.95 9.81
N ASN A 73 -12.55 2.94 9.68
CA ASN A 73 -13.99 2.72 9.87
C ASN A 73 -14.64 1.87 8.77
N ASP A 74 -13.96 1.67 7.64
CA ASP A 74 -14.43 0.79 6.56
C ASP A 74 -14.12 -0.69 6.84
N TRP A 75 -13.40 -0.98 7.95
CA TRP A 75 -12.93 -2.30 8.35
C TRP A 75 -13.38 -2.66 9.78
N PRO A 76 -13.39 -3.94 10.17
CA PRO A 76 -13.56 -4.33 11.57
C PRO A 76 -12.60 -3.58 12.50
N ALA A 77 -13.06 -3.16 13.67
CA ALA A 77 -12.32 -2.27 14.57
C ALA A 77 -10.91 -2.75 14.95
N HIS A 78 -10.71 -4.07 15.00
CA HIS A 78 -9.42 -4.71 15.34
C HIS A 78 -8.48 -4.89 14.15
N PHE A 79 -8.87 -4.44 12.94
CA PHE A 79 -7.99 -4.48 11.77
C PHE A 79 -7.03 -3.30 11.79
N ILE A 80 -5.79 -3.58 11.40
CA ILE A 80 -4.75 -2.58 11.22
C ILE A 80 -4.50 -2.38 9.74
N ARG A 81 -4.63 -1.15 9.29
CA ARG A 81 -4.32 -0.75 7.91
C ARG A 81 -2.85 -0.40 7.78
N ILE A 82 -2.24 -0.81 6.68
CA ILE A 82 -0.89 -0.39 6.29
C ILE A 82 -0.86 0.07 4.82
N ASN A 83 0.17 0.84 4.48
CA ASN A 83 0.50 1.13 3.08
C ASN A 83 1.30 -0.05 2.51
N GLY A 84 0.59 -1.00 1.89
CA GLY A 84 1.17 -2.19 1.27
C GLY A 84 1.25 -2.12 -0.25
N TRP A 85 1.19 -0.92 -0.84
CA TRP A 85 1.41 -0.76 -2.27
C TRP A 85 2.85 -1.10 -2.67
N PRO A 86 3.10 -1.53 -3.92
CA PRO A 86 4.44 -1.84 -4.42
C PRO A 86 5.43 -0.69 -4.19
N GLY A 87 6.62 -1.03 -3.71
CA GLY A 87 7.68 -0.07 -3.38
C GLY A 87 7.66 0.45 -1.94
N PHE A 88 6.55 0.26 -1.19
CA PHE A 88 6.45 0.74 0.20
C PHE A 88 6.79 -0.33 1.24
N LEU A 89 6.57 -1.62 0.93
CA LEU A 89 6.79 -2.72 1.88
C LEU A 89 8.28 -2.99 2.19
N GLN A 90 9.20 -2.62 1.32
CA GLN A 90 10.64 -2.84 1.54
C GLN A 90 11.29 -1.88 2.55
N GLY A 91 10.60 -0.80 2.90
CA GLY A 91 11.07 0.20 3.87
C GLY A 91 11.35 -0.38 5.25
N ALA A 92 12.16 0.31 6.06
CA ALA A 92 12.34 -0.05 7.48
C ALA A 92 11.12 0.32 8.32
N THR A 93 10.38 1.33 7.88
CA THR A 93 9.18 1.86 8.51
C THR A 93 8.01 1.72 7.55
N LEU A 94 6.87 1.26 8.04
CA LEU A 94 5.61 1.18 7.32
C LEU A 94 4.59 2.10 7.99
N GLU A 95 3.86 2.87 7.19
CA GLU A 95 2.75 3.68 7.67
C GLU A 95 1.58 2.78 8.06
N ALA A 96 1.00 3.05 9.22
CA ALA A 96 -0.11 2.28 9.77
C ALA A 96 -1.20 3.17 10.37
N ALA A 97 -2.44 2.69 10.31
CA ALA A 97 -3.58 3.29 10.98
C ALA A 97 -4.51 2.19 11.54
N GLY A 98 -5.23 2.50 12.60
CA GLY A 98 -6.17 1.61 13.25
C GLY A 98 -6.65 2.21 14.56
N ASN A 99 -7.86 1.84 15.00
CA ASN A 99 -8.51 2.46 16.16
C ASN A 99 -8.35 1.63 17.45
N ASP A 100 -8.09 0.33 17.35
CA ASP A 100 -7.93 -0.57 18.50
C ASP A 100 -6.48 -0.55 19.01
N LEU A 101 -6.29 -0.09 20.24
CA LEU A 101 -4.96 0.05 20.85
C LEU A 101 -4.26 -1.32 21.05
N SER A 102 -5.02 -2.35 21.39
CA SER A 102 -4.48 -3.70 21.57
C SER A 102 -4.00 -4.30 20.25
N ALA A 103 -4.79 -4.11 19.18
CA ALA A 103 -4.40 -4.52 17.82
C ALA A 103 -3.19 -3.74 17.32
N ARG A 104 -3.07 -2.43 17.63
CA ARG A 104 -1.89 -1.62 17.29
C ARG A 104 -0.62 -2.17 17.96
N GLU A 105 -0.71 -2.50 19.23
CA GLU A 105 0.42 -3.07 19.97
C GLU A 105 0.83 -4.42 19.38
N ALA A 106 -0.14 -5.32 19.19
CA ALA A 106 0.11 -6.63 18.57
C ALA A 106 0.69 -6.52 17.16
N ALA A 107 0.19 -5.60 16.33
CA ALA A 107 0.72 -5.34 14.99
C ALA A 107 2.16 -4.81 15.04
N SER A 108 2.47 -3.91 15.97
CA SER A 108 3.83 -3.40 16.14
C SER A 108 4.81 -4.52 16.51
N HIS A 109 4.43 -5.39 17.45
CA HIS A 109 5.24 -6.56 17.81
C HIS A 109 5.41 -7.55 16.65
N LEU A 110 4.36 -7.78 15.87
CA LEU A 110 4.46 -8.63 14.67
C LEU A 110 5.41 -8.03 13.63
N MET A 111 5.29 -6.74 13.32
CA MET A 111 6.14 -6.11 12.31
C MET A 111 7.62 -6.03 12.75
N GLN A 112 7.92 -5.97 14.03
CA GLN A 112 9.28 -6.12 14.53
C GLN A 112 9.89 -7.48 14.16
N GLN A 113 9.10 -8.56 14.10
CA GLN A 113 9.57 -9.88 13.66
C GLN A 113 9.94 -9.89 12.15
N PHE A 114 9.37 -8.97 11.37
CA PHE A 114 9.76 -8.70 9.98
C PHE A 114 10.89 -7.67 9.88
N ASN A 115 11.50 -7.27 10.99
CA ASN A 115 12.50 -6.19 11.05
C ASN A 115 11.99 -4.88 10.45
N ARG A 116 10.76 -4.53 10.81
CA ARG A 116 10.03 -3.32 10.42
C ARG A 116 9.47 -2.62 11.63
N GLN A 117 9.33 -1.31 11.54
CA GLN A 117 8.61 -0.49 12.51
C GLN A 117 7.31 0.03 11.90
N LEU A 118 6.27 0.16 12.70
CA LEU A 118 5.04 0.84 12.29
C LEU A 118 5.09 2.30 12.75
N GLU A 119 4.90 3.21 11.80
CA GLU A 119 4.66 4.62 12.08
C GLU A 119 3.16 4.86 12.06
N TRP A 120 2.62 5.23 13.21
CA TRP A 120 1.20 5.48 13.38
C TRP A 120 0.85 6.86 12.90
N VAL A 121 0.09 6.93 11.81
CA VAL A 121 -0.31 8.18 11.17
C VAL A 121 -1.81 8.43 11.30
N SER A 122 -2.25 9.63 10.97
CA SER A 122 -3.69 9.96 10.89
C SER A 122 -4.40 9.04 9.92
N ASP A 123 -5.57 8.56 10.33
CA ASP A 123 -6.39 7.64 9.56
C ASP A 123 -7.07 8.35 8.39
N GLN A 124 -6.35 8.44 7.29
CA GLN A 124 -6.79 9.10 6.07
C GLN A 124 -6.46 8.24 4.83
N PRO A 125 -7.27 8.31 3.76
CA PRO A 125 -6.95 7.64 2.51
C PRO A 125 -5.60 8.09 1.95
N GLY A 126 -4.80 7.14 1.47
CA GLY A 126 -3.49 7.40 0.86
C GLY A 126 -2.33 7.53 1.83
N PHE A 127 -2.57 7.47 3.15
CA PHE A 127 -1.51 7.69 4.14
C PHE A 127 -0.69 8.96 3.82
N ILE A 128 0.60 9.00 4.15
CA ILE A 128 1.50 10.10 3.75
C ILE A 128 2.16 9.76 2.41
N GLY A 129 2.78 8.58 2.31
CA GLY A 129 3.64 8.21 1.19
C GLY A 129 2.88 8.07 -0.12
N ALA A 130 1.74 7.36 -0.13
CA ALA A 130 0.96 7.21 -1.35
C ALA A 130 0.37 8.54 -1.84
N ARG A 131 -0.04 9.46 -0.94
CA ARG A 131 -0.48 10.81 -1.31
C ARG A 131 0.62 11.59 -2.02
N ILE A 132 1.84 11.58 -1.47
CA ILE A 132 2.97 12.32 -2.03
C ILE A 132 3.36 11.72 -3.36
N VAL A 133 3.52 10.39 -3.44
CA VAL A 133 3.90 9.72 -4.69
C VAL A 133 2.85 9.90 -5.78
N CYS A 134 1.56 9.79 -5.47
CA CYS A 134 0.50 10.07 -6.46
C CYS A 134 0.49 11.53 -6.92
N ALA A 135 0.81 12.50 -6.05
CA ALA A 135 0.94 13.90 -6.46
C ALA A 135 2.14 14.10 -7.39
N ILE A 136 3.29 13.46 -7.12
CA ILE A 136 4.47 13.48 -7.99
C ILE A 136 4.16 12.83 -9.35
N ILE A 137 3.46 11.70 -9.36
CA ILE A 137 3.01 11.06 -10.60
C ILE A 137 2.10 12.00 -11.39
N ASN A 138 1.15 12.64 -10.72
CA ASN A 138 0.24 13.59 -11.36
C ASN A 138 0.97 14.76 -12.01
N GLU A 139 1.96 15.34 -11.29
CA GLU A 139 2.79 16.42 -11.80
C GLU A 139 3.60 15.98 -13.03
N ALA A 140 4.13 14.75 -13.03
CA ALA A 140 4.82 14.19 -14.19
C ALA A 140 3.90 14.05 -15.41
N TYR A 141 2.63 13.68 -15.20
CA TYR A 141 1.64 13.64 -16.28
C TYR A 141 1.25 15.04 -16.79
N LEU A 142 1.19 16.06 -15.93
CA LEU A 142 1.00 17.44 -16.33
C LEU A 142 2.19 17.93 -17.17
N THR A 143 3.41 17.68 -16.72
CA THR A 143 4.65 17.99 -17.45
C THR A 143 4.69 17.34 -18.84
N LEU A 144 4.25 16.06 -18.93
CA LEU A 144 4.12 15.35 -20.20
C LEU A 144 3.05 15.98 -21.10
N GLN A 145 1.89 16.35 -20.52
CA GLN A 145 0.79 16.99 -21.24
C GLN A 145 1.18 18.35 -21.82
N GLU A 146 2.02 19.10 -21.11
CA GLU A 146 2.61 20.37 -21.55
C GLU A 146 3.75 20.17 -22.58
N LYS A 147 4.09 18.93 -22.92
CA LYS A 147 5.13 18.57 -23.89
C LYS A 147 6.53 19.09 -23.51
N VAL A 148 6.80 19.18 -22.21
CA VAL A 148 8.12 19.61 -21.69
C VAL A 148 9.18 18.55 -21.98
N SER A 149 8.85 17.25 -21.81
CA SER A 149 9.79 16.15 -22.08
C SER A 149 9.05 14.82 -22.31
N SER A 150 9.79 13.75 -22.59
CA SER A 150 9.29 12.38 -22.70
C SER A 150 9.09 11.72 -21.32
N LYS A 151 8.35 10.62 -21.26
CA LYS A 151 8.20 9.81 -20.03
C LYS A 151 9.57 9.31 -19.52
N GLU A 152 10.41 8.84 -20.44
CA GLU A 152 11.73 8.29 -20.17
C GLU A 152 12.67 9.34 -19.58
N ASP A 153 12.64 10.55 -20.14
CA ASP A 153 13.48 11.65 -19.68
C ASP A 153 13.02 12.18 -18.32
N ILE A 154 11.72 12.29 -18.09
CA ILE A 154 11.14 12.69 -16.81
C ILE A 154 11.52 11.68 -15.72
N ASP A 155 11.37 10.37 -16.00
CA ASP A 155 11.75 9.31 -15.05
C ASP A 155 13.25 9.36 -14.74
N THR A 156 14.09 9.59 -15.77
CA THR A 156 15.52 9.69 -15.63
C THR A 156 15.92 10.92 -14.80
N ALA A 157 15.33 12.08 -15.09
CA ALA A 157 15.59 13.33 -14.37
C ALA A 157 15.21 13.21 -12.89
N MET A 158 14.04 12.63 -12.58
CA MET A 158 13.59 12.46 -11.20
C MET A 158 14.45 11.45 -10.43
N ARG A 159 14.82 10.34 -11.06
CA ARG A 159 15.68 9.34 -10.42
C ARG A 159 17.09 9.86 -10.16
N LEU A 160 17.71 10.51 -11.13
CA LEU A 160 19.10 10.97 -11.02
C LEU A 160 19.21 12.34 -10.34
N GLY A 161 18.25 13.24 -10.53
CA GLY A 161 18.28 14.59 -9.99
C GLY A 161 17.80 14.68 -8.54
N THR A 162 16.84 13.85 -8.13
CA THR A 162 16.25 13.86 -6.79
C THR A 162 16.55 12.61 -5.97
N ASN A 163 17.30 11.67 -6.53
CA ASN A 163 17.66 10.38 -5.91
C ASN A 163 16.45 9.54 -5.47
N TYR A 164 15.34 9.63 -6.19
CA TYR A 164 14.21 8.75 -5.96
C TYR A 164 14.51 7.31 -6.41
N PRO A 165 13.98 6.28 -5.73
CA PRO A 165 14.25 4.88 -6.09
C PRO A 165 13.68 4.51 -7.46
N MET A 166 12.61 5.19 -7.88
CA MET A 166 11.95 5.03 -9.18
C MET A 166 11.53 6.38 -9.73
N GLY A 167 11.44 6.48 -11.06
CA GLY A 167 10.80 7.62 -11.70
C GLY A 167 9.27 7.58 -11.54
N PRO A 168 8.57 8.70 -11.74
CA PRO A 168 7.13 8.77 -11.52
C PRO A 168 6.32 7.84 -12.41
N PHE A 169 6.68 7.64 -13.66
CA PHE A 169 5.97 6.70 -14.56
C PHE A 169 6.28 5.24 -14.20
N ALA A 170 7.51 4.93 -13.78
CA ALA A 170 7.86 3.63 -13.24
C ALA A 170 7.05 3.32 -11.97
N TRP A 171 6.86 4.29 -11.07
CA TRP A 171 5.98 4.15 -9.91
C TRP A 171 4.53 3.95 -10.30
N ALA A 172 4.01 4.74 -11.27
CA ALA A 172 2.64 4.59 -11.76
C ALA A 172 2.38 3.18 -12.31
N ASN A 173 3.35 2.60 -13.00
CA ASN A 173 3.28 1.23 -13.50
C ASN A 173 3.32 0.19 -12.36
N ALA A 174 4.22 0.35 -11.39
CA ALA A 174 4.36 -0.57 -10.26
C ALA A 174 3.12 -0.60 -9.36
N ILE A 175 2.58 0.57 -9.02
CA ILE A 175 1.36 0.72 -8.21
C ILE A 175 0.11 0.27 -9.00
N GLY A 176 0.10 0.56 -10.29
CA GLY A 176 -1.04 0.44 -11.20
C GLY A 176 -1.74 1.79 -11.38
N ILE A 177 -1.74 2.25 -12.63
CA ILE A 177 -2.26 3.58 -13.01
C ILE A 177 -3.71 3.81 -12.55
N LYS A 178 -4.54 2.77 -12.57
CA LYS A 178 -5.95 2.82 -12.10
C LYS A 178 -6.04 3.13 -10.60
N LYS A 179 -5.14 2.57 -9.78
CA LYS A 179 -5.08 2.85 -8.33
C LYS A 179 -4.63 4.30 -8.08
N VAL A 180 -3.60 4.76 -8.80
CA VAL A 180 -3.12 6.15 -8.72
C VAL A 180 -4.25 7.13 -9.05
N TYR A 181 -4.94 6.91 -10.17
CA TYR A 181 -6.07 7.74 -10.60
C TYR A 181 -7.19 7.72 -9.57
N ALA A 182 -7.57 6.55 -9.06
CA ALA A 182 -8.64 6.42 -8.08
C ALA A 182 -8.33 7.16 -6.78
N LEU A 183 -7.08 7.07 -6.27
CA LEU A 183 -6.67 7.81 -5.08
C LEU A 183 -6.72 9.32 -5.31
N LEU A 184 -6.13 9.81 -6.40
CA LEU A 184 -6.17 11.23 -6.74
C LEU A 184 -7.59 11.75 -6.86
N LYS A 185 -8.47 11.02 -7.57
CA LYS A 185 -9.90 11.36 -7.70
C LYS A 185 -10.60 11.44 -6.34
N LYS A 186 -10.35 10.49 -5.44
CA LYS A 186 -10.90 10.51 -4.09
C LYS A 186 -10.43 11.73 -3.30
N LEU A 187 -9.13 12.04 -3.35
CA LEU A 187 -8.55 13.17 -2.64
C LEU A 187 -8.98 14.52 -3.22
N ALA A 188 -9.26 14.60 -4.51
CA ALA A 188 -9.70 15.81 -5.19
C ALA A 188 -11.09 16.30 -4.72
N ILE A 189 -11.93 15.44 -4.16
CA ILE A 189 -13.27 15.79 -3.65
C ILE A 189 -13.18 16.94 -2.62
N GLY A 190 -12.18 16.92 -1.75
CA GLY A 190 -11.99 17.96 -0.73
C GLY A 190 -10.83 18.92 -1.03
N GLN A 191 -9.95 18.59 -1.97
CA GLN A 191 -8.71 19.32 -2.23
C GLN A 191 -8.38 19.36 -3.73
N PRO A 192 -8.75 20.43 -4.45
CA PRO A 192 -8.56 20.53 -5.91
C PRO A 192 -7.13 20.31 -6.42
N ARG A 193 -6.11 20.49 -5.57
CA ARG A 193 -4.70 20.21 -5.91
C ARG A 193 -4.43 18.76 -6.33
N TYR A 194 -5.32 17.83 -5.99
CA TYR A 194 -5.23 16.43 -6.38
C TYR A 194 -6.00 16.10 -7.67
N THR A 195 -6.55 17.12 -8.35
CA THR A 195 -7.26 16.88 -9.62
C THR A 195 -6.35 16.12 -10.60
N PRO A 196 -6.76 14.93 -11.07
CA PRO A 196 -5.93 14.14 -11.97
C PRO A 196 -5.67 14.86 -13.30
N ALA A 197 -4.44 14.78 -13.80
CA ALA A 197 -4.09 15.20 -15.16
C ALA A 197 -4.94 14.45 -16.19
N MET A 198 -5.27 15.10 -17.31
CA MET A 198 -6.14 14.50 -18.34
C MET A 198 -5.51 13.25 -18.95
N LEU A 199 -4.20 13.28 -19.27
CA LEU A 199 -3.50 12.12 -19.83
C LEU A 199 -3.45 10.96 -18.84
N LEU A 200 -3.30 11.23 -17.51
CA LEU A 200 -3.35 10.19 -16.48
C LEU A 200 -4.73 9.53 -16.44
N LYS A 201 -5.79 10.32 -16.50
CA LYS A 201 -7.16 9.82 -16.57
C LYS A 201 -7.37 8.94 -17.81
N GLU A 202 -6.97 9.42 -19.00
CA GLU A 202 -7.12 8.69 -20.26
C GLU A 202 -6.38 7.33 -20.25
N GLU A 203 -5.19 7.27 -19.64
CA GLU A 203 -4.46 6.02 -19.50
C GLU A 203 -5.10 5.07 -18.48
N ALA A 204 -5.67 5.60 -17.41
CA ALA A 204 -6.33 4.80 -16.38
C ALA A 204 -7.67 4.20 -16.84
N GLU A 205 -8.34 4.83 -17.80
CA GLU A 205 -9.65 4.42 -18.34
C GLU A 205 -9.54 3.42 -19.53
N LYS A 206 -8.32 3.15 -20.00
CA LYS A 206 -8.05 2.08 -21.00
C LYS A 206 -7.99 0.70 -20.32
#